data_7c07a1e6f33fc75c2877aa31d6f88844
#
_entry.id   7c07a1e6f33fc75c2877aa31d6f88844
#
_cell.length_a   1.000
_cell.length_b   1.000
_cell.length_c   1.000
_cell.angle_alpha   90.00
_cell.angle_beta   90.00
_cell.angle_gamma   90.00
#
_symmetry.space_group_name_H-M   'P 1'
#
loop_
_entity.id
_entity.type
_entity.pdbx_description
1 polymer ?
#
loop_
_entity_poly.entity_id
_entity_poly.type
_entity_poly.pdbx_seq_one_letter_code
_entity_poly.pdbx_strand_id
1 'polypeptide(L)'
;MEWTFKVERMTVLDEPTKTTLAFADLVVNDGLSIKGFTVCAGKTGPFVGVPSERGKDEKWYEQVRFSDKKVKQQMVDTVLKEYEARTKKV
;
A
#
# COMPACT_ATOMS: atom_id res chain seq x y z
N MET A 1 12.88 18.75 3.45
CA MET A 1 11.86 18.06 4.23
C MET A 1 11.96 16.56 4.00
N GLU A 2 12.08 15.79 5.05
CA GLU A 2 12.12 14.35 4.94
C GLU A 2 10.72 13.75 5.07
N TRP A 3 10.48 12.74 4.27
CA TRP A 3 9.23 12.00 4.34
C TRP A 3 9.45 10.72 5.15
N THR A 4 8.58 10.45 6.09
CA THR A 4 8.63 9.21 6.85
C THR A 4 7.30 8.49 6.68
N PHE A 5 7.36 7.17 6.55
CA PHE A 5 6.20 6.31 6.41
C PHE A 5 6.28 5.19 7.43
N LYS A 6 5.17 4.93 8.11
CA LYS A 6 5.07 3.80 9.03
C LYS A 6 3.76 3.07 8.74
N VAL A 7 3.81 1.76 8.83
CA VAL A 7 2.57 0.97 8.71
C VAL A 7 1.87 1.03 10.07
N GLU A 8 0.69 1.63 10.09
CA GLU A 8 -0.14 1.71 11.28
C GLU A 8 -0.90 0.40 11.48
N ARG A 9 -1.41 -0.15 10.39
CA ARG A 9 -2.15 -1.41 10.41
C ARG A 9 -1.96 -2.11 9.07
N MET A 10 -1.82 -3.42 9.12
CA MET A 10 -1.81 -4.23 7.92
C MET A 10 -2.64 -5.48 8.16
N THR A 11 -3.53 -5.77 7.23
CA THR A 11 -4.34 -6.99 7.25
C THR A 11 -3.92 -7.83 6.07
N VAL A 12 -3.28 -8.95 6.35
CA VAL A 12 -2.87 -9.91 5.34
C VAL A 12 -4.03 -10.88 5.14
N LEU A 13 -4.44 -11.08 3.89
CA LEU A 13 -5.56 -11.96 3.58
C LEU A 13 -5.09 -13.41 3.60
N ASP A 14 -5.80 -14.28 4.35
CA ASP A 14 -5.48 -15.71 4.42
C ASP A 14 -5.77 -16.37 3.08
N GLU A 15 -6.86 -15.95 2.44
CA GLU A 15 -7.22 -16.43 1.11
C GLU A 15 -7.35 -15.23 0.19
N PRO A 16 -6.24 -14.86 -0.48
CA PRO A 16 -6.28 -13.73 -1.40
C PRO A 16 -7.30 -13.94 -2.49
N THR A 17 -8.20 -12.97 -2.66
CA THR A 17 -9.17 -13.01 -3.75
C THR A 17 -8.61 -12.19 -4.91
N LYS A 18 -8.65 -12.75 -6.11
CA LYS A 18 -8.10 -12.13 -7.31
C LYS A 18 -6.62 -11.80 -7.10
N THR A 19 -6.25 -10.54 -7.08
CA THR A 19 -4.86 -10.11 -7.00
C THR A 19 -4.50 -9.44 -5.67
N THR A 20 -5.47 -9.12 -4.82
CA THR A 20 -5.20 -8.42 -3.56
C THR A 20 -4.70 -9.39 -2.50
N LEU A 21 -3.52 -9.09 -1.94
CA LEU A 21 -2.87 -9.92 -0.93
C LEU A 21 -3.01 -9.34 0.48
N ALA A 22 -3.07 -8.02 0.60
CA ALA A 22 -3.14 -7.37 1.91
C ALA A 22 -3.66 -5.95 1.76
N PHE A 23 -4.15 -5.40 2.88
CA PHE A 23 -4.54 -3.99 3.00
C PHE A 23 -3.65 -3.34 4.05
N ALA A 24 -3.29 -2.09 3.84
CA ALA A 24 -2.43 -1.37 4.77
C ALA A 24 -2.90 0.06 5.00
N ASP A 25 -2.76 0.50 6.23
CA ASP A 25 -2.98 1.89 6.60
C ASP A 25 -1.61 2.45 6.99
N LEU A 26 -1.29 3.63 6.52
CA LEU A 26 0.01 4.25 6.75
C LEU A 26 -0.09 5.55 7.52
N VAL A 27 0.93 5.82 8.33
CA VAL A 27 1.11 7.13 8.96
C VAL A 27 2.25 7.83 8.25
N VAL A 28 1.98 9.03 7.77
CA VAL A 28 2.96 9.87 7.06
C VAL A 28 3.42 10.97 7.99
N ASN A 29 4.73 11.09 8.15
CA ASN A 29 5.37 12.13 8.97
C ASN A 29 4.77 12.25 10.38
N ASP A 30 4.38 11.12 10.97
CA ASP A 30 3.80 11.03 12.31
C ASP A 30 2.54 11.90 12.54
N GLY A 31 1.96 12.42 11.47
CA GLY A 31 0.82 13.33 11.60
C GLY A 31 -0.36 13.08 10.68
N LEU A 32 -0.20 12.20 9.69
CA LEU A 32 -1.26 11.97 8.72
C LEU A 32 -1.44 10.47 8.51
N SER A 33 -2.65 9.97 8.80
CA SER A 33 -2.99 8.57 8.55
C SER A 33 -3.74 8.46 7.23
N ILE A 34 -3.31 7.57 6.37
CA ILE A 34 -3.96 7.31 5.09
C ILE A 34 -4.31 5.82 5.04
N LYS A 35 -5.59 5.54 4.84
CA LYS A 35 -6.10 4.16 4.79
C LYS A 35 -6.33 3.71 3.36
N GLY A 36 -6.23 2.41 3.14
CA GLY A 36 -6.64 1.84 1.89
C GLY A 36 -5.54 1.53 0.89
N PHE A 37 -4.29 1.50 1.33
CA PHE A 37 -3.21 0.98 0.48
C PHE A 37 -3.39 -0.53 0.34
N THR A 38 -2.99 -1.07 -0.80
CA THR A 38 -3.11 -2.50 -1.05
C THR A 38 -1.77 -3.08 -1.46
N VAL A 39 -1.56 -4.35 -1.11
CA VAL A 39 -0.45 -5.13 -1.66
C VAL A 39 -1.10 -6.11 -2.63
N CYS A 40 -0.64 -6.09 -3.86
CA CYS A 40 -1.23 -6.90 -4.93
C CYS A 40 -0.19 -7.83 -5.55
N ALA A 41 -0.66 -8.97 -6.05
CA ALA A 41 0.19 -9.91 -6.75
C ALA A 41 0.46 -9.42 -8.18
N GLY A 42 1.73 -9.37 -8.56
CA GLY A 42 2.14 -8.99 -9.90
C GLY A 42 2.99 -10.08 -10.53
N LYS A 43 3.26 -9.97 -11.82
CA LYS A 43 4.05 -10.96 -12.56
C LYS A 43 5.49 -11.09 -12.04
N THR A 44 6.06 -10.00 -11.57
CA THR A 44 7.44 -9.96 -11.08
C THR A 44 7.53 -9.91 -9.56
N GLY A 45 6.40 -10.03 -8.88
CA GLY A 45 6.34 -9.99 -7.42
C GLY A 45 5.24 -9.06 -6.93
N PRO A 46 5.07 -8.93 -5.61
CA PRO A 46 4.04 -8.05 -5.08
C PRO A 46 4.33 -6.57 -5.37
N PHE A 47 3.26 -5.82 -5.60
CA PHE A 47 3.37 -4.37 -5.77
C PHE A 47 2.33 -3.67 -4.89
N VAL A 48 2.53 -2.37 -4.67
CA VAL A 48 1.67 -1.59 -3.80
C VAL A 48 0.75 -0.70 -4.62
N GLY A 49 -0.55 -0.77 -4.34
CA GLY A 49 -1.55 0.12 -4.92
C GLY A 49 -1.91 1.23 -3.94
N VAL A 50 -2.12 2.43 -4.46
CA VAL A 50 -2.59 3.55 -3.65
C VAL A 50 -4.10 3.47 -3.46
N PRO A 51 -4.66 4.13 -2.42
CA PRO A 51 -6.11 4.18 -2.25
C PRO A 51 -6.80 4.73 -3.49
N SER A 52 -7.79 4.01 -3.98
CA SER A 52 -8.50 4.37 -5.21
C SER A 52 -10.00 4.13 -5.01
N GLU A 53 -10.80 4.88 -5.72
CA GLU A 53 -12.24 4.77 -5.65
C GLU A 53 -12.82 4.65 -7.05
N ARG A 54 -13.86 3.82 -7.18
CA ARG A 54 -14.54 3.63 -8.45
C ARG A 54 -15.53 4.77 -8.67
N GLY A 55 -15.41 5.45 -9.82
CA GLY A 55 -16.30 6.53 -10.19
C GLY A 55 -17.60 6.03 -10.81
N LYS A 56 -18.53 6.96 -11.03
CA LYS A 56 -19.82 6.66 -11.65
C LYS A 56 -19.68 6.15 -13.09
N ASP A 57 -18.57 6.50 -13.75
CA ASP A 57 -18.23 6.06 -15.10
C ASP A 57 -17.53 4.70 -15.13
N GLU A 58 -17.48 4.03 -13.99
CA GLU A 58 -16.83 2.74 -13.77
C GLU A 58 -15.31 2.75 -13.92
N LYS A 59 -14.71 3.93 -13.99
CA LYS A 59 -13.26 4.08 -13.99
C LYS A 59 -12.74 4.26 -12.58
N TRP A 60 -11.50 3.81 -12.35
CA TRP A 60 -10.86 3.94 -11.06
C TRP A 60 -10.09 5.25 -10.97
N TYR A 61 -10.27 5.95 -9.86
CA TYR A 61 -9.60 7.23 -9.60
C TYR A 61 -8.78 7.10 -8.33
N GLU A 62 -7.50 7.42 -8.43
CA GLU A 62 -6.62 7.39 -7.27
C GLU A 62 -6.98 8.52 -6.31
N GLN A 63 -7.18 8.18 -5.03
CA GLN A 63 -7.47 9.17 -3.99
C GLN A 63 -6.19 9.76 -3.41
N VAL A 64 -5.08 9.06 -3.57
CA VAL A 64 -3.75 9.51 -3.12
C VAL A 64 -2.81 9.40 -4.30
N ARG A 65 -2.06 10.46 -4.55
CA ARG A 65 -1.12 10.48 -5.65
C ARG A 65 0.21 11.03 -5.18
N PHE A 66 1.28 10.31 -5.50
CA PHE A 66 2.63 10.74 -5.20
C PHE A 66 3.20 11.48 -6.41
N SER A 67 3.51 12.76 -6.22
CA SER A 67 4.10 13.58 -7.29
C SER A 67 5.59 13.31 -7.47
N ASP A 68 6.24 12.83 -6.42
CA ASP A 68 7.68 12.56 -6.41
C ASP A 68 7.90 11.04 -6.41
N LYS A 69 8.61 10.55 -7.41
CA LYS A 69 8.88 9.11 -7.55
C LYS A 69 9.72 8.56 -6.39
N LYS A 70 10.61 9.37 -5.84
CA LYS A 70 11.45 8.94 -4.71
C LYS A 70 10.62 8.75 -3.45
N VAL A 71 9.66 9.65 -3.23
CA VAL A 71 8.74 9.56 -2.09
C VAL A 71 7.84 8.34 -2.24
N LYS A 72 7.34 8.11 -3.45
CA LYS A 72 6.52 6.93 -3.73
C LYS A 72 7.30 5.65 -3.46
N GLN A 73 8.57 5.61 -3.87
CA GLN A 73 9.41 4.44 -3.65
C GLN A 73 9.64 4.19 -2.16
N GLN A 74 9.81 5.23 -1.36
CA GLN A 74 9.91 5.09 0.09
C GLN A 74 8.65 4.46 0.68
N MET A 75 7.48 4.89 0.21
CA MET A 75 6.20 4.32 0.65
C MET A 75 6.12 2.85 0.26
N VAL A 76 6.44 2.53 -0.99
CA VAL A 76 6.41 1.15 -1.50
C VAL A 76 7.33 0.25 -0.68
N ASP A 77 8.56 0.70 -0.45
CA ASP A 77 9.54 -0.08 0.33
C ASP A 77 9.04 -0.34 1.75
N THR A 78 8.44 0.66 2.38
CA THR A 78 7.91 0.54 3.73
C THR A 78 6.78 -0.50 3.79
N VAL A 79 5.85 -0.44 2.85
CA VAL A 79 4.72 -1.36 2.82
C VAL A 79 5.17 -2.78 2.51
N LEU A 80 6.03 -2.96 1.52
CA LEU A 80 6.50 -4.30 1.13
C LEU A 80 7.35 -4.93 2.22
N LYS A 81 8.18 -4.15 2.90
CA LYS A 81 9.00 -4.64 4.00
C LYS A 81 8.11 -5.16 5.14
N GLU A 82 7.05 -4.44 5.48
CA GLU A 82 6.12 -4.88 6.51
C GLU A 82 5.34 -6.12 6.06
N TYR A 83 4.94 -6.16 4.79
CA TYR A 83 4.25 -7.31 4.23
C TYR A 83 5.12 -8.57 4.31
N GLU A 84 6.38 -8.46 3.92
CA GLU A 84 7.32 -9.58 4.01
C GLU A 84 7.51 -10.05 5.45
N ALA A 85 7.65 -9.11 6.38
CA ALA A 85 7.84 -9.44 7.80
C ALA A 85 6.64 -10.20 8.36
N ARG A 86 5.42 -9.85 7.94
CA ARG A 86 4.21 -10.50 8.42
C ARG A 86 3.90 -11.83 7.75
N THR A 87 4.42 -12.04 6.55
CA THR A 87 4.16 -13.28 5.80
C THR A 87 5.32 -14.26 5.85
N LYS A 88 6.47 -13.83 6.36
CA LYS A 88 7.63 -14.67 6.46
C LYS A 88 7.40 -15.75 7.50
N LYS A 89 7.43 -17.01 7.05
CA LYS A 89 7.34 -18.15 7.96
C LYS A 89 8.73 -18.47 8.48
N VAL A 90 8.82 -18.57 9.78
CA VAL A 90 10.06 -18.95 10.43
C VAL A 90 10.04 -20.45 10.71
#